data_5659122a7b3f70f529a8c985f285054c
#
_entry.id   5659122a7b3f70f529a8c985f285054c
#
_cell.length_a   1.000
_cell.length_b   1.000
_cell.length_c   1.000
_cell.angle_alpha   90.00
_cell.angle_beta   90.00
_cell.angle_gamma   90.00
#
_symmetry.space_group_name_H-M   'P 1'
#
loop_
_entity.id
_entity.type
_entity.pdbx_description
1 polymer ?
#
loop_
_entity_poly.entity_id
_entity_poly.type
_entity_poly.pdbx_seq_one_letter_code
_entity_poly.pdbx_strand_id
1 'polypeptide(L)'
;MQIQPASSAFTLLLGFLAAVPYSGIDINLPALAATGATLGVSPSEIGLTMSAFMLSLAVAPLFYGPISDRFGRKPVVAFGVALFIAASLACAVARSLPVLLICRLVQGIGAASTATTFAIIRDLFGETRARAKIANVVIAINVVTVIAPTVGATLLTLGGWRLIYTTQAGIGSLLLLAVLFGFAESGRIDPANRLMPGTVIQSYVRVLTHPISFAYILVGAAGGATVFAYVTGSSLFFIGIVGLRPDQYGLIFSACSAAVMSGAVLDGRLGRCGISAALVLSVGLAILAAAAVTLLAITVAGWTPLTLIVTLLMTVALAFGMTMPNIMNATMQPLPEIAGAVGAAAGSIQMTAGAASSGLVAVLFDGRSPLSMTAVMAVCSLLALITYWLLAHRAERRLHSQTAEVPAATEGATRSWSSAIPQQKPTK
;
A
#
# COMPACT_ATOMS: atom_id res chain seq x y z
N MET A 1 17.95 -11.98 -25.10
CA MET A 1 18.96 -12.02 -24.01
C MET A 1 18.18 -11.96 -22.70
N GLN A 2 18.12 -13.06 -21.94
CA GLN A 2 17.36 -13.05 -20.66
C GLN A 2 18.22 -12.43 -19.55
N ILE A 3 17.60 -11.57 -18.74
CA ILE A 3 18.23 -10.97 -17.57
C ILE A 3 18.36 -12.05 -16.50
N GLN A 4 19.57 -12.28 -16.01
CA GLN A 4 19.77 -13.30 -14.95
C GLN A 4 19.03 -12.90 -13.68
N PRO A 5 18.24 -13.81 -13.05
CA PRO A 5 17.48 -13.51 -11.84
C PRO A 5 18.33 -12.97 -10.67
N ALA A 6 19.60 -13.42 -10.59
CA ALA A 6 20.52 -12.96 -9.55
C ALA A 6 21.01 -11.51 -9.75
N SER A 7 20.85 -10.93 -10.95
CA SER A 7 21.39 -9.59 -11.28
C SER A 7 20.66 -8.45 -10.59
N SER A 8 21.35 -7.33 -10.39
CA SER A 8 20.76 -6.08 -9.91
C SER A 8 19.74 -5.53 -10.89
N ALA A 9 19.96 -5.71 -12.22
CA ALA A 9 19.04 -5.28 -13.26
C ALA A 9 17.67 -5.97 -13.14
N PHE A 10 17.65 -7.27 -12.82
CA PHE A 10 16.41 -7.99 -12.57
C PHE A 10 15.66 -7.46 -11.33
N THR A 11 16.40 -7.17 -10.26
CA THR A 11 15.82 -6.58 -9.04
C THR A 11 15.24 -5.20 -9.31
N LEU A 12 15.91 -4.37 -10.10
CA LEU A 12 15.42 -3.06 -10.52
C LEU A 12 14.16 -3.18 -11.40
N LEU A 13 14.13 -4.11 -12.35
CA LEU A 13 12.95 -4.39 -13.16
C LEU A 13 11.75 -4.73 -12.29
N LEU A 14 11.91 -5.64 -11.34
CA LEU A 14 10.86 -6.02 -10.39
C LEU A 14 10.44 -4.83 -9.51
N GLY A 15 11.39 -3.98 -9.12
CA GLY A 15 11.13 -2.76 -8.36
C GLY A 15 10.28 -1.76 -9.15
N PHE A 16 10.62 -1.49 -10.40
CA PHE A 16 9.83 -0.60 -11.26
C PHE A 16 8.45 -1.19 -11.58
N LEU A 17 8.34 -2.48 -11.83
CA LEU A 17 7.03 -3.14 -11.99
C LEU A 17 6.17 -2.95 -10.75
N ALA A 18 6.69 -3.24 -9.56
CA ALA A 18 5.96 -3.10 -8.31
C ALA A 18 5.60 -1.63 -7.99
N ALA A 19 6.32 -0.66 -8.55
CA ALA A 19 6.06 0.76 -8.36
C ALA A 19 4.98 1.33 -9.30
N VAL A 20 4.56 0.61 -10.35
CA VAL A 20 3.55 1.08 -11.32
C VAL A 20 2.26 1.57 -10.65
N PRO A 21 1.63 0.85 -9.68
CA PRO A 21 0.42 1.33 -9.03
C PRO A 21 0.60 2.67 -8.30
N TYR A 22 1.72 2.82 -7.58
CA TYR A 22 2.03 4.03 -6.81
C TYR A 22 2.35 5.21 -7.73
N SER A 23 3.16 4.99 -8.78
CA SER A 23 3.41 6.03 -9.78
C SER A 23 2.11 6.46 -10.48
N GLY A 24 1.17 5.53 -10.73
CA GLY A 24 -0.13 5.83 -11.31
C GLY A 24 -1.00 6.75 -10.45
N ILE A 25 -0.78 6.78 -9.13
CA ILE A 25 -1.40 7.73 -8.20
C ILE A 25 -0.62 9.04 -8.20
N ASP A 26 0.64 8.98 -7.76
CA ASP A 26 1.40 10.15 -7.31
C ASP A 26 1.77 11.12 -8.44
N ILE A 27 2.08 10.61 -9.64
CA ILE A 27 2.46 11.43 -10.80
C ILE A 27 1.32 12.32 -11.32
N ASN A 28 0.05 11.91 -11.08
CA ASN A 28 -1.13 12.63 -11.54
C ASN A 28 -1.59 13.72 -10.56
N LEU A 29 -1.12 13.71 -9.31
CA LEU A 29 -1.58 14.63 -8.27
C LEU A 29 -1.39 16.12 -8.64
N PRO A 30 -0.23 16.55 -9.12
CA PRO A 30 -0.04 17.97 -9.51
C PRO A 30 -0.95 18.42 -10.65
N ALA A 31 -1.44 17.47 -11.45
CA ALA A 31 -2.23 17.75 -12.64
C ALA A 31 -3.75 17.75 -12.41
N LEU A 32 -4.25 17.37 -11.22
CA LEU A 32 -5.69 17.26 -10.98
C LEU A 32 -6.45 18.55 -11.30
N ALA A 33 -5.99 19.69 -10.77
CA ALA A 33 -6.63 20.99 -11.02
C ALA A 33 -6.64 21.36 -12.50
N ALA A 34 -5.51 21.19 -13.20
CA ALA A 34 -5.39 21.48 -14.62
C ALA A 34 -6.25 20.54 -15.49
N THR A 35 -6.37 19.27 -15.10
CA THR A 35 -7.25 18.29 -15.76
C THR A 35 -8.70 18.71 -15.60
N GLY A 36 -9.13 19.07 -14.38
CA GLY A 36 -10.48 19.56 -14.10
C GLY A 36 -10.83 20.78 -14.90
N ALA A 37 -9.96 21.79 -14.93
CA ALA A 37 -10.13 23.01 -15.73
C ALA A 37 -10.26 22.72 -17.23
N THR A 38 -9.44 21.79 -17.77
CA THR A 38 -9.48 21.42 -19.18
C THR A 38 -10.78 20.68 -19.57
N LEU A 39 -11.32 19.84 -18.67
CA LEU A 39 -12.55 19.09 -18.89
C LEU A 39 -13.81 19.87 -18.50
N GLY A 40 -13.68 21.08 -17.95
CA GLY A 40 -14.79 21.93 -17.51
C GLY A 40 -15.56 21.33 -16.31
N VAL A 41 -14.88 20.62 -15.43
CA VAL A 41 -15.45 19.97 -14.24
C VAL A 41 -14.91 20.57 -12.95
N SER A 42 -15.69 20.44 -11.87
CA SER A 42 -15.30 20.96 -10.57
C SER A 42 -14.12 20.21 -9.96
N PRO A 43 -13.36 20.83 -9.04
CA PRO A 43 -12.31 20.16 -8.27
C PRO A 43 -12.79 18.93 -7.51
N SER A 44 -14.02 18.95 -7.04
CA SER A 44 -14.69 17.81 -6.40
C SER A 44 -14.83 16.62 -7.36
N GLU A 45 -15.33 16.86 -8.56
CA GLU A 45 -15.55 15.81 -9.56
C GLU A 45 -14.24 15.20 -10.06
N ILE A 46 -13.21 16.02 -10.33
CA ILE A 46 -11.92 15.50 -10.82
C ILE A 46 -11.19 14.67 -9.76
N GLY A 47 -11.38 14.96 -8.47
CA GLY A 47 -10.84 14.16 -7.37
C GLY A 47 -11.31 12.70 -7.40
N LEU A 48 -12.50 12.42 -7.94
CA LEU A 48 -13.03 11.06 -8.08
C LEU A 48 -12.19 10.17 -9.00
N THR A 49 -11.36 10.76 -9.88
CA THR A 49 -10.45 9.99 -10.74
C THR A 49 -9.40 9.22 -9.94
N MET A 50 -8.99 9.75 -8.79
CA MET A 50 -8.08 9.06 -7.87
C MET A 50 -8.79 7.89 -7.18
N SER A 51 -10.01 8.11 -6.68
CA SER A 51 -10.83 7.07 -6.06
C SER A 51 -11.13 5.93 -7.03
N ALA A 52 -11.43 6.22 -8.29
CA ALA A 52 -11.67 5.24 -9.33
C ALA A 52 -10.44 4.32 -9.56
N PHE A 53 -9.25 4.92 -9.69
CA PHE A 53 -8.02 4.16 -9.84
C PHE A 53 -7.72 3.29 -8.60
N MET A 54 -7.86 3.85 -7.40
CA MET A 54 -7.64 3.14 -6.14
C MET A 54 -8.63 2.01 -5.90
N LEU A 55 -9.90 2.17 -6.31
CA LEU A 55 -10.91 1.13 -6.25
C LEU A 55 -10.50 -0.11 -7.05
N SER A 56 -9.90 0.10 -8.22
CA SER A 56 -9.36 -1.01 -9.02
C SER A 56 -8.18 -1.69 -8.33
N LEU A 57 -7.30 -0.93 -7.68
CA LEU A 57 -6.19 -1.47 -6.88
C LEU A 57 -6.69 -2.20 -5.62
N ALA A 58 -7.88 -1.90 -5.14
CA ALA A 58 -8.50 -2.63 -4.04
C ALA A 58 -8.99 -4.01 -4.45
N VAL A 59 -9.58 -4.12 -5.62
CA VAL A 59 -10.32 -5.32 -6.05
C VAL A 59 -9.45 -6.25 -6.92
N ALA A 60 -8.73 -5.71 -7.89
CA ALA A 60 -8.05 -6.51 -8.90
C ALA A 60 -6.94 -7.44 -8.36
N PRO A 61 -6.13 -7.09 -7.33
CA PRO A 61 -5.10 -7.98 -6.79
C PRO A 61 -5.65 -9.30 -6.25
N LEU A 62 -6.90 -9.30 -5.74
CA LEU A 62 -7.56 -10.51 -5.23
C LEU A 62 -7.72 -11.59 -6.30
N PHE A 63 -7.84 -11.18 -7.56
CA PHE A 63 -7.99 -12.09 -8.71
C PHE A 63 -6.64 -12.42 -9.36
N TYR A 64 -5.70 -11.47 -9.38
CA TYR A 64 -4.40 -11.67 -10.03
C TYR A 64 -3.56 -12.78 -9.40
N GLY A 65 -3.65 -12.98 -8.08
CA GLY A 65 -2.98 -14.09 -7.40
C GLY A 65 -3.36 -15.44 -8.04
N PRO A 66 -4.62 -15.88 -7.85
CA PRO A 66 -5.09 -17.14 -8.41
C PRO A 66 -4.93 -17.28 -9.94
N ILE A 67 -5.19 -16.20 -10.69
CA ILE A 67 -5.05 -16.19 -12.15
C ILE A 67 -3.59 -16.45 -12.53
N SER A 68 -2.63 -15.81 -11.85
CA SER A 68 -1.21 -15.98 -12.14
C SER A 68 -0.64 -17.33 -11.71
N ASP A 69 -1.25 -17.97 -10.70
CA ASP A 69 -0.91 -19.35 -10.31
C ASP A 69 -1.31 -20.35 -11.38
N ARG A 70 -2.41 -20.09 -12.10
CA ARG A 70 -2.94 -20.99 -13.14
C ARG A 70 -2.31 -20.78 -14.50
N PHE A 71 -2.19 -19.53 -14.93
CA PHE A 71 -1.78 -19.18 -16.30
C PHE A 71 -0.29 -18.83 -16.41
N GLY A 72 0.42 -18.77 -15.28
CA GLY A 72 1.80 -18.34 -15.18
C GLY A 72 1.95 -16.87 -14.81
N ARG A 73 3.06 -16.54 -14.15
CA ARG A 73 3.32 -15.18 -13.65
C ARG A 73 3.55 -14.20 -14.80
N LYS A 74 4.41 -14.58 -15.76
CA LYS A 74 4.85 -13.73 -16.86
C LYS A 74 3.69 -13.31 -17.78
N PRO A 75 2.81 -14.21 -18.30
CA PRO A 75 1.70 -13.84 -19.16
C PRO A 75 0.73 -12.89 -18.47
N VAL A 76 0.45 -13.12 -17.19
CA VAL A 76 -0.50 -12.30 -16.42
C VAL A 76 0.04 -10.88 -16.18
N VAL A 77 1.34 -10.76 -15.83
CA VAL A 77 1.98 -9.45 -15.72
C VAL A 77 2.02 -8.74 -17.08
N ALA A 78 2.39 -9.45 -18.15
CA ALA A 78 2.46 -8.89 -19.49
C ALA A 78 1.09 -8.37 -19.97
N PHE A 79 0.02 -9.15 -19.76
CA PHE A 79 -1.35 -8.74 -20.06
C PHE A 79 -1.76 -7.50 -19.27
N GLY A 80 -1.52 -7.50 -17.96
CA GLY A 80 -1.89 -6.37 -17.11
C GLY A 80 -1.13 -5.09 -17.44
N VAL A 81 0.17 -5.18 -17.72
CA VAL A 81 0.97 -4.03 -18.16
C VAL A 81 0.51 -3.54 -19.54
N ALA A 82 0.17 -4.44 -20.48
CA ALA A 82 -0.42 -4.05 -21.77
C ALA A 82 -1.75 -3.32 -21.59
N LEU A 83 -2.61 -3.80 -20.67
CA LEU A 83 -3.86 -3.14 -20.31
C LEU A 83 -3.62 -1.74 -19.69
N PHE A 84 -2.61 -1.61 -18.82
CA PHE A 84 -2.20 -0.33 -18.24
C PHE A 84 -1.76 0.65 -19.32
N ILE A 85 -0.99 0.21 -20.32
CA ILE A 85 -0.54 1.04 -21.45
C ILE A 85 -1.74 1.52 -22.25
N ALA A 86 -2.62 0.60 -22.67
CA ALA A 86 -3.81 0.94 -23.47
C ALA A 86 -4.73 1.92 -22.74
N ALA A 87 -4.97 1.69 -21.43
CA ALA A 87 -5.78 2.57 -20.61
C ALA A 87 -5.10 3.94 -20.38
N SER A 88 -3.77 3.98 -20.24
CA SER A 88 -3.03 5.24 -20.12
C SER A 88 -3.16 6.09 -21.39
N LEU A 89 -3.03 5.46 -22.57
CA LEU A 89 -3.25 6.16 -23.84
C LEU A 89 -4.72 6.63 -23.98
N ALA A 90 -5.68 5.82 -23.54
CA ALA A 90 -7.09 6.21 -23.52
C ALA A 90 -7.34 7.39 -22.56
N CYS A 91 -6.71 7.42 -21.39
CA CYS A 91 -6.72 8.58 -20.48
C CYS A 91 -6.19 9.84 -21.17
N ALA A 92 -5.06 9.74 -21.91
CA ALA A 92 -4.45 10.87 -22.59
C ALA A 92 -5.37 11.53 -23.63
N VAL A 93 -6.24 10.77 -24.28
CA VAL A 93 -7.18 11.27 -25.28
C VAL A 93 -8.58 11.54 -24.75
N ALA A 94 -8.82 11.33 -23.46
CA ALA A 94 -10.12 11.56 -22.82
C ALA A 94 -10.58 13.02 -22.99
N ARG A 95 -11.85 13.20 -23.32
CA ARG A 95 -12.48 14.52 -23.56
C ARG A 95 -13.60 14.83 -22.58
N SER A 96 -13.93 13.89 -21.69
CA SER A 96 -14.95 14.06 -20.66
C SER A 96 -14.59 13.28 -19.41
N LEU A 97 -15.13 13.71 -18.27
CA LEU A 97 -14.89 13.05 -16.97
C LEU A 97 -15.35 11.59 -16.94
N PRO A 98 -16.56 11.21 -17.43
CA PRO A 98 -16.99 9.82 -17.41
C PRO A 98 -16.03 8.88 -18.17
N VAL A 99 -15.53 9.31 -19.32
CA VAL A 99 -14.54 8.55 -20.10
C VAL A 99 -13.24 8.42 -19.29
N LEU A 100 -12.76 9.52 -18.70
CA LEU A 100 -11.55 9.49 -17.88
C LEU A 100 -11.72 8.56 -16.68
N LEU A 101 -12.85 8.57 -15.98
CA LEU A 101 -13.13 7.68 -14.85
C LEU A 101 -13.07 6.20 -15.26
N ILE A 102 -13.71 5.84 -16.37
CA ILE A 102 -13.65 4.46 -16.89
C ILE A 102 -12.22 4.09 -17.25
N CYS A 103 -11.50 4.96 -17.95
CA CYS A 103 -10.10 4.72 -18.29
C CYS A 103 -9.21 4.55 -17.04
N ARG A 104 -9.45 5.32 -15.99
CA ARG A 104 -8.74 5.20 -14.70
C ARG A 104 -9.03 3.89 -13.98
N LEU A 105 -10.29 3.41 -14.02
CA LEU A 105 -10.64 2.08 -13.51
C LEU A 105 -9.86 0.98 -14.26
N VAL A 106 -9.88 1.02 -15.59
CA VAL A 106 -9.18 0.03 -16.42
C VAL A 106 -7.65 0.12 -16.21
N GLN A 107 -7.12 1.34 -16.10
CA GLN A 107 -5.70 1.58 -15.82
C GLN A 107 -5.28 0.98 -14.49
N GLY A 108 -6.11 1.14 -13.44
CA GLY A 108 -5.87 0.55 -12.12
C GLY A 108 -5.93 -0.98 -12.14
N ILE A 109 -6.85 -1.58 -12.90
CA ILE A 109 -6.88 -3.04 -13.12
C ILE A 109 -5.56 -3.49 -13.73
N GLY A 110 -5.09 -2.84 -14.78
CA GLY A 110 -3.81 -3.16 -15.41
C GLY A 110 -2.62 -3.04 -14.45
N ALA A 111 -2.55 -1.93 -13.70
CA ALA A 111 -1.51 -1.68 -12.71
C ALA A 111 -1.46 -2.74 -11.61
N ALA A 112 -2.61 -3.22 -11.15
CA ALA A 112 -2.73 -4.20 -10.07
C ALA A 112 -2.06 -5.55 -10.39
N SER A 113 -1.88 -5.89 -11.68
CA SER A 113 -1.17 -7.12 -12.10
C SER A 113 0.25 -7.18 -11.59
N THR A 114 0.88 -6.03 -11.38
CA THR A 114 2.27 -5.95 -10.92
C THR A 114 2.45 -6.38 -9.46
N ALA A 115 1.37 -6.55 -8.69
CA ALA A 115 1.40 -7.14 -7.35
C ALA A 115 1.95 -8.58 -7.38
N THR A 116 1.83 -9.29 -8.51
CA THR A 116 2.44 -10.62 -8.73
C THR A 116 3.97 -10.60 -8.67
N THR A 117 4.61 -9.42 -8.74
CA THR A 117 6.06 -9.26 -8.58
C THR A 117 6.59 -9.89 -7.30
N PHE A 118 5.85 -9.77 -6.19
CA PHE A 118 6.24 -10.38 -4.92
C PHE A 118 6.16 -11.92 -4.96
N ALA A 119 5.21 -12.47 -5.71
CA ALA A 119 5.13 -13.89 -5.95
C ALA A 119 6.29 -14.39 -6.82
N ILE A 120 6.65 -13.67 -7.90
CA ILE A 120 7.81 -13.96 -8.74
C ILE A 120 9.10 -14.05 -7.90
N ILE A 121 9.28 -13.12 -6.95
CA ILE A 121 10.45 -13.15 -6.07
C ILE A 121 10.45 -14.41 -5.19
N ARG A 122 9.31 -14.80 -4.63
CA ARG A 122 9.21 -16.01 -3.81
C ARG A 122 9.44 -17.28 -4.62
N ASP A 123 8.94 -17.33 -5.86
CA ASP A 123 9.07 -18.48 -6.74
C ASP A 123 10.54 -18.70 -7.20
N LEU A 124 11.30 -17.60 -7.41
CA LEU A 124 12.68 -17.65 -7.93
C LEU A 124 13.76 -17.74 -6.85
N PHE A 125 13.47 -17.23 -5.63
CA PHE A 125 14.46 -17.15 -4.55
C PHE A 125 13.92 -17.87 -3.32
N GLY A 126 14.72 -18.71 -2.67
CA GLY A 126 14.37 -19.32 -1.39
C GLY A 126 14.15 -18.24 -0.30
N GLU A 127 13.46 -18.57 0.78
CA GLU A 127 12.95 -17.64 1.80
C GLU A 127 13.93 -16.55 2.24
N THR A 128 15.19 -16.91 2.53
CA THR A 128 16.20 -15.96 3.00
C THR A 128 16.57 -14.92 1.94
N ARG A 129 16.76 -15.35 0.69
CA ARG A 129 17.09 -14.44 -0.42
C ARG A 129 15.89 -13.63 -0.89
N ALA A 130 14.70 -14.21 -0.82
CA ALA A 130 13.47 -13.51 -1.17
C ALA A 130 13.24 -12.29 -0.26
N ARG A 131 13.50 -12.40 1.06
CA ARG A 131 13.40 -11.27 1.99
C ARG A 131 14.27 -10.08 1.58
N ALA A 132 15.54 -10.34 1.24
CA ALA A 132 16.47 -9.29 0.81
C ALA A 132 16.02 -8.64 -0.52
N LYS A 133 15.54 -9.44 -1.48
CA LYS A 133 15.03 -8.93 -2.76
C LYS A 133 13.76 -8.11 -2.59
N ILE A 134 12.82 -8.57 -1.75
CA ILE A 134 11.60 -7.81 -1.41
C ILE A 134 11.96 -6.46 -0.78
N ALA A 135 12.94 -6.42 0.14
CA ALA A 135 13.38 -5.16 0.73
C ALA A 135 13.90 -4.17 -0.34
N ASN A 136 14.69 -4.64 -1.30
CA ASN A 136 15.17 -3.80 -2.40
C ASN A 136 14.03 -3.29 -3.32
N VAL A 137 13.02 -4.13 -3.57
CA VAL A 137 11.82 -3.74 -4.33
C VAL A 137 11.02 -2.68 -3.58
N VAL A 138 10.85 -2.81 -2.26
CA VAL A 138 10.19 -1.80 -1.42
C VAL A 138 10.95 -0.48 -1.43
N ILE A 139 12.29 -0.52 -1.39
CA ILE A 139 13.11 0.71 -1.55
C ILE A 139 12.83 1.36 -2.91
N ALA A 140 12.78 0.59 -4.00
CA ALA A 140 12.49 1.13 -5.33
C ALA A 140 11.08 1.75 -5.39
N ILE A 141 10.07 1.13 -4.79
CA ILE A 141 8.71 1.70 -4.68
C ILE A 141 8.77 3.07 -3.97
N ASN A 142 9.43 3.14 -2.81
CA ASN A 142 9.52 4.38 -2.05
C ASN A 142 10.26 5.49 -2.82
N VAL A 143 11.35 5.17 -3.52
CA VAL A 143 12.08 6.13 -4.37
C VAL A 143 11.18 6.67 -5.48
N VAL A 144 10.41 5.79 -6.15
CA VAL A 144 9.45 6.20 -7.19
C VAL A 144 8.39 7.11 -6.59
N THR A 145 7.80 6.77 -5.45
CA THR A 145 6.77 7.57 -4.75
C THR A 145 7.29 8.97 -4.38
N VAL A 146 8.55 9.08 -3.94
CA VAL A 146 9.16 10.38 -3.61
C VAL A 146 9.37 11.24 -4.86
N ILE A 147 9.75 10.64 -5.99
CA ILE A 147 10.12 11.36 -7.22
C ILE A 147 8.88 11.66 -8.09
N ALA A 148 7.87 10.77 -8.09
CA ALA A 148 6.74 10.82 -9.02
C ALA A 148 6.00 12.16 -9.05
N PRO A 149 5.68 12.84 -7.93
CA PRO A 149 4.97 14.11 -7.98
C PRO A 149 5.79 15.22 -8.62
N THR A 150 7.10 15.26 -8.38
CA THR A 150 8.00 16.24 -9.01
C THR A 150 8.12 16.00 -10.51
N VAL A 151 8.20 14.74 -10.93
CA VAL A 151 8.15 14.36 -12.36
C VAL A 151 6.81 14.76 -12.96
N GLY A 152 5.69 14.47 -12.27
CA GLY A 152 4.35 14.86 -12.71
C GLY A 152 4.19 16.36 -12.89
N ALA A 153 4.70 17.16 -11.95
CA ALA A 153 4.71 18.61 -12.05
C ALA A 153 5.52 19.12 -13.26
N THR A 154 6.69 18.51 -13.49
CA THR A 154 7.54 18.87 -14.65
C THR A 154 6.84 18.51 -15.97
N LEU A 155 6.26 17.32 -16.08
CA LEU A 155 5.52 16.90 -17.27
C LEU A 155 4.29 17.79 -17.52
N LEU A 156 3.62 18.21 -16.46
CA LEU A 156 2.49 19.14 -16.56
C LEU A 156 2.92 20.48 -17.18
N THR A 157 4.06 21.02 -16.78
CA THR A 157 4.57 22.29 -17.32
C THR A 157 5.08 22.16 -18.76
N LEU A 158 5.61 20.99 -19.15
CA LEU A 158 6.16 20.75 -20.49
C LEU A 158 5.09 20.49 -21.55
N GLY A 159 4.01 19.77 -21.23
CA GLY A 159 3.02 19.36 -22.23
C GLY A 159 1.63 19.09 -21.67
N GLY A 160 1.35 19.60 -20.48
CA GLY A 160 0.04 19.47 -19.84
C GLY A 160 -0.23 18.07 -19.29
N TRP A 161 -1.41 17.89 -18.72
CA TRP A 161 -1.80 16.65 -18.04
C TRP A 161 -1.83 15.41 -18.96
N ARG A 162 -2.04 15.61 -20.27
CA ARG A 162 -2.04 14.52 -21.24
C ARG A 162 -0.65 13.90 -21.42
N LEU A 163 0.41 14.70 -21.31
CA LEU A 163 1.79 14.22 -21.36
C LEU A 163 2.11 13.27 -20.22
N ILE A 164 1.49 13.42 -19.05
CA ILE A 164 1.68 12.52 -17.92
C ILE A 164 1.20 11.11 -18.30
N TYR A 165 0.00 10.97 -18.86
CA TYR A 165 -0.54 9.67 -19.26
C TYR A 165 0.23 9.04 -20.43
N THR A 166 0.68 9.83 -21.40
CA THR A 166 1.54 9.31 -22.50
C THR A 166 2.90 8.86 -21.97
N THR A 167 3.48 9.57 -21.00
CA THR A 167 4.71 9.14 -20.33
C THR A 167 4.51 7.83 -19.55
N GLN A 168 3.40 7.69 -18.84
CA GLN A 168 3.06 6.43 -18.17
C GLN A 168 2.93 5.26 -19.17
N ALA A 169 2.30 5.50 -20.33
CA ALA A 169 2.23 4.52 -21.40
C ALA A 169 3.62 4.17 -21.97
N GLY A 170 4.49 5.17 -22.14
CA GLY A 170 5.87 4.96 -22.58
C GLY A 170 6.69 4.12 -21.59
N ILE A 171 6.64 4.46 -20.30
CA ILE A 171 7.31 3.69 -19.24
C ILE A 171 6.72 2.28 -19.19
N GLY A 172 5.39 2.14 -19.24
CA GLY A 172 4.72 0.84 -19.31
C GLY A 172 5.18 -0.01 -20.49
N SER A 173 5.39 0.62 -21.67
CA SER A 173 5.89 -0.07 -22.88
C SER A 173 7.31 -0.59 -22.69
N LEU A 174 8.20 0.19 -22.08
CA LEU A 174 9.54 -0.26 -21.74
C LEU A 174 9.51 -1.43 -20.73
N LEU A 175 8.65 -1.34 -19.73
CA LEU A 175 8.47 -2.43 -18.76
C LEU A 175 7.88 -3.68 -19.42
N LEU A 176 6.92 -3.54 -20.34
CA LEU A 176 6.36 -4.66 -21.09
C LEU A 176 7.43 -5.36 -21.92
N LEU A 177 8.25 -4.61 -22.65
CA LEU A 177 9.38 -5.16 -23.40
C LEU A 177 10.35 -5.90 -22.47
N ALA A 178 10.67 -5.31 -21.32
CA ALA A 178 11.53 -5.95 -20.33
C ALA A 178 10.90 -7.23 -19.75
N VAL A 179 9.58 -7.29 -19.56
CA VAL A 179 8.86 -8.51 -19.14
C VAL A 179 8.91 -9.56 -20.24
N LEU A 180 8.60 -9.19 -21.48
CA LEU A 180 8.53 -10.14 -22.59
C LEU A 180 9.89 -10.77 -22.91
N PHE A 181 10.95 -9.97 -22.92
CA PHE A 181 12.30 -10.39 -23.32
C PHE A 181 13.26 -10.59 -22.14
N GLY A 182 12.94 -10.02 -20.96
CA GLY A 182 13.85 -9.93 -19.83
C GLY A 182 13.95 -11.20 -18.98
N PHE A 183 12.88 -11.94 -18.76
CA PHE A 183 12.92 -13.13 -17.91
C PHE A 183 12.03 -14.26 -18.41
N ALA A 184 12.39 -15.49 -18.00
CA ALA A 184 11.60 -16.69 -18.25
C ALA A 184 10.41 -16.78 -17.27
N GLU A 185 9.43 -17.65 -17.57
CA GLU A 185 8.35 -17.96 -16.64
C GLU A 185 8.93 -18.46 -15.30
N SER A 186 8.45 -17.89 -14.19
CA SER A 186 8.90 -18.27 -12.85
C SER A 186 7.92 -19.18 -12.13
N GLY A 187 6.63 -19.13 -12.50
CA GLY A 187 5.59 -19.95 -11.90
C GLY A 187 5.68 -21.41 -12.37
N ARG A 188 5.54 -22.34 -11.44
CA ARG A 188 5.26 -23.74 -11.79
C ARG A 188 3.80 -23.81 -12.20
N ILE A 189 3.55 -23.85 -13.52
CA ILE A 189 2.21 -24.07 -14.04
C ILE A 189 1.84 -25.52 -13.72
N ASP A 190 0.97 -25.72 -12.75
CA ASP A 190 0.39 -27.01 -12.45
C ASP A 190 -1.00 -27.09 -13.10
N PRO A 191 -1.17 -27.83 -14.21
CA PRO A 191 -2.47 -28.00 -14.87
C PRO A 191 -3.51 -28.72 -13.99
N ALA A 192 -3.04 -29.47 -12.98
CA ALA A 192 -3.90 -30.14 -12.02
C ALA A 192 -4.38 -29.19 -10.90
N ASN A 193 -3.71 -28.07 -10.73
CA ASN A 193 -4.11 -27.04 -9.77
C ASN A 193 -5.33 -26.29 -10.30
N ARG A 194 -6.47 -26.97 -10.24
CA ARG A 194 -7.77 -26.33 -10.49
C ARG A 194 -7.86 -25.16 -9.54
N LEU A 195 -8.09 -23.95 -10.10
CA LEU A 195 -8.59 -22.85 -9.31
C LEU A 195 -9.79 -23.40 -8.53
N MET A 196 -9.56 -23.82 -7.31
CA MET A 196 -10.66 -24.15 -6.41
C MET A 196 -11.08 -22.81 -5.77
N PRO A 197 -12.11 -22.13 -6.29
CA PRO A 197 -12.56 -20.86 -5.72
C PRO A 197 -12.83 -21.00 -4.22
N GLY A 198 -13.23 -22.21 -3.80
CA GLY A 198 -13.50 -22.54 -2.42
C GLY A 198 -12.27 -22.41 -1.50
N THR A 199 -11.10 -22.88 -1.90
CA THR A 199 -9.87 -22.77 -1.07
C THR A 199 -9.38 -21.33 -0.96
N VAL A 200 -9.49 -20.55 -2.02
CA VAL A 200 -9.14 -19.13 -2.02
C VAL A 200 -10.11 -18.35 -1.11
N ILE A 201 -11.41 -18.57 -1.27
CA ILE A 201 -12.44 -17.94 -0.42
C ILE A 201 -12.24 -18.36 1.04
N GLN A 202 -11.99 -19.64 1.30
CA GLN A 202 -11.73 -20.14 2.64
C GLN A 202 -10.52 -19.47 3.30
N SER A 203 -9.44 -19.24 2.54
CA SER A 203 -8.27 -18.51 3.04
C SER A 203 -8.65 -17.08 3.43
N TYR A 204 -9.39 -16.36 2.60
CA TYR A 204 -9.85 -15.01 2.92
C TYR A 204 -10.82 -14.99 4.11
N VAL A 205 -11.76 -15.92 4.18
CA VAL A 205 -12.66 -16.05 5.33
C VAL A 205 -11.86 -16.30 6.61
N ARG A 206 -10.86 -17.20 6.57
CA ARG A 206 -9.98 -17.46 7.73
C ARG A 206 -9.23 -16.21 8.17
N VAL A 207 -8.74 -15.38 7.25
CA VAL A 207 -8.08 -14.10 7.57
C VAL A 207 -9.06 -13.14 8.24
N LEU A 208 -10.26 -12.97 7.68
CA LEU A 208 -11.27 -12.03 8.16
C LEU A 208 -11.93 -12.46 9.47
N THR A 209 -11.93 -13.75 9.77
CA THR A 209 -12.47 -14.30 11.04
C THR A 209 -11.40 -14.40 12.13
N HIS A 210 -10.11 -14.27 11.79
CA HIS A 210 -9.06 -14.30 12.79
C HIS A 210 -8.97 -12.96 13.55
N PRO A 211 -9.23 -12.94 14.88
CA PRO A 211 -9.47 -11.69 15.61
C PRO A 211 -8.29 -10.72 15.59
N ILE A 212 -7.03 -11.21 15.71
CA ILE A 212 -5.84 -10.38 15.69
C ILE A 212 -5.59 -9.84 14.27
N SER A 213 -5.54 -10.73 13.27
CA SER A 213 -5.28 -10.33 11.89
C SER A 213 -6.32 -9.32 11.41
N PHE A 214 -7.60 -9.56 11.70
CA PHE A 214 -8.68 -8.64 11.31
C PHE A 214 -8.58 -7.29 12.02
N ALA A 215 -8.28 -7.29 13.33
CA ALA A 215 -8.09 -6.04 14.07
C ALA A 215 -6.96 -5.19 13.48
N TYR A 216 -5.80 -5.79 13.18
CA TYR A 216 -4.68 -5.07 12.57
C TYR A 216 -4.95 -4.66 11.11
N ILE A 217 -5.73 -5.42 10.35
CA ILE A 217 -6.22 -5.00 9.03
C ILE A 217 -7.04 -3.72 9.14
N LEU A 218 -7.95 -3.62 10.11
CA LEU A 218 -8.75 -2.42 10.33
C LEU A 218 -7.89 -1.22 10.76
N VAL A 219 -6.91 -1.43 11.64
CA VAL A 219 -5.94 -0.37 12.02
C VAL A 219 -5.18 0.13 10.79
N GLY A 220 -4.65 -0.78 9.97
CA GLY A 220 -3.93 -0.45 8.75
C GLY A 220 -4.81 0.24 7.70
N ALA A 221 -6.07 -0.19 7.58
CA ALA A 221 -7.04 0.42 6.69
C ALA A 221 -7.35 1.87 7.10
N ALA A 222 -7.61 2.12 8.37
CA ALA A 222 -7.88 3.45 8.89
C ALA A 222 -6.66 4.38 8.82
N GLY A 223 -5.45 3.87 9.14
CA GLY A 223 -4.20 4.60 8.96
C GLY A 223 -3.93 4.93 7.49
N GLY A 224 -4.14 3.98 6.58
CA GLY A 224 -4.05 4.20 5.13
C GLY A 224 -5.06 5.22 4.64
N ALA A 225 -6.33 5.14 5.09
CA ALA A 225 -7.37 6.11 4.77
C ALA A 225 -6.99 7.54 5.17
N THR A 226 -6.29 7.72 6.31
CA THR A 226 -5.75 9.02 6.73
C THR A 226 -4.79 9.59 5.69
N VAL A 227 -3.86 8.76 5.19
CA VAL A 227 -2.87 9.19 4.18
C VAL A 227 -3.54 9.45 2.83
N PHE A 228 -4.47 8.62 2.39
CA PHE A 228 -5.13 8.81 1.10
C PHE A 228 -6.10 10.00 1.09
N ALA A 229 -6.68 10.37 2.25
CA ALA A 229 -7.38 11.64 2.41
C ALA A 229 -6.45 12.83 2.15
N TYR A 230 -5.22 12.80 2.72
CA TYR A 230 -4.17 13.78 2.42
C TYR A 230 -3.78 13.75 0.94
N VAL A 231 -3.54 12.58 0.35
CA VAL A 231 -3.10 12.45 -1.05
C VAL A 231 -4.05 13.21 -1.99
N THR A 232 -5.35 13.00 -1.87
CA THR A 232 -6.34 13.68 -2.73
C THR A 232 -6.54 15.14 -2.32
N GLY A 233 -6.73 15.40 -1.03
CA GLY A 233 -7.07 16.73 -0.52
C GLY A 233 -5.92 17.74 -0.65
N SER A 234 -4.67 17.29 -0.58
CA SER A 234 -3.50 18.17 -0.67
C SER A 234 -3.38 18.87 -2.02
N SER A 235 -3.61 18.16 -3.13
CA SER A 235 -3.60 18.76 -4.47
C SER A 235 -4.72 19.81 -4.61
N LEU A 236 -5.93 19.48 -4.16
CA LEU A 236 -7.08 20.36 -4.20
C LEU A 236 -6.85 21.63 -3.34
N PHE A 237 -6.20 21.47 -2.19
CA PHE A 237 -5.90 22.58 -1.28
C PHE A 237 -4.71 23.42 -1.76
N PHE A 238 -3.53 22.81 -1.95
CA PHE A 238 -2.31 23.58 -2.23
C PHE A 238 -2.34 24.25 -3.61
N ILE A 239 -2.84 23.56 -4.63
CA ILE A 239 -2.93 24.11 -5.98
C ILE A 239 -4.25 24.89 -6.17
N GLY A 240 -5.38 24.29 -5.75
CA GLY A 240 -6.71 24.84 -6.00
C GLY A 240 -7.07 26.05 -5.14
N ILE A 241 -6.68 26.07 -3.85
CA ILE A 241 -7.02 27.16 -2.91
C ILE A 241 -5.83 28.10 -2.68
N VAL A 242 -4.67 27.54 -2.28
CA VAL A 242 -3.47 28.35 -1.96
C VAL A 242 -2.85 28.94 -3.21
N GLY A 243 -3.07 28.33 -4.39
CA GLY A 243 -2.54 28.80 -5.65
C GLY A 243 -1.04 28.50 -5.84
N LEU A 244 -0.52 27.46 -5.16
CA LEU A 244 0.86 27.04 -5.37
C LEU A 244 1.06 26.52 -6.80
N ARG A 245 2.24 26.79 -7.35
CA ARG A 245 2.63 26.21 -8.63
C ARG A 245 2.79 24.68 -8.48
N PRO A 246 2.52 23.92 -9.55
CA PRO A 246 2.66 22.46 -9.54
C PRO A 246 4.03 21.96 -9.07
N ASP A 247 5.12 22.67 -9.43
CA ASP A 247 6.48 22.35 -9.01
C ASP A 247 6.68 22.49 -7.50
N GLN A 248 6.14 23.56 -6.88
CA GLN A 248 6.20 23.79 -5.44
C GLN A 248 5.39 22.72 -4.69
N TYR A 249 4.19 22.38 -5.18
CA TYR A 249 3.40 21.29 -4.63
C TYR A 249 4.12 19.95 -4.73
N GLY A 250 4.74 19.65 -5.87
CA GLY A 250 5.53 18.45 -6.08
C GLY A 250 6.63 18.28 -5.02
N LEU A 251 7.34 19.36 -4.69
CA LEU A 251 8.37 19.37 -3.64
C LEU A 251 7.78 19.10 -2.24
N ILE A 252 6.65 19.73 -1.89
CA ILE A 252 5.97 19.50 -0.62
C ILE A 252 5.55 18.01 -0.49
N PHE A 253 4.94 17.47 -1.55
CA PHE A 253 4.51 16.06 -1.54
C PHE A 253 5.71 15.11 -1.46
N SER A 254 6.79 15.39 -2.20
CA SER A 254 8.04 14.63 -2.12
C SER A 254 8.64 14.65 -0.71
N ALA A 255 8.59 15.80 -0.02
CA ALA A 255 9.03 15.92 1.36
C ALA A 255 8.17 15.08 2.32
N CYS A 256 6.85 15.07 2.15
CA CYS A 256 5.96 14.20 2.92
C CYS A 256 6.22 12.70 2.63
N SER A 257 6.45 12.33 1.37
CA SER A 257 6.81 10.94 1.02
C SER A 257 8.15 10.53 1.62
N ALA A 258 9.13 11.43 1.64
CA ALA A 258 10.41 11.22 2.33
C ALA A 258 10.22 11.08 3.86
N ALA A 259 9.25 11.79 4.44
CA ALA A 259 8.91 11.64 5.85
C ALA A 259 8.33 10.25 6.15
N VAL A 260 7.49 9.68 5.28
CA VAL A 260 7.02 8.27 5.39
C VAL A 260 8.22 7.32 5.41
N MET A 261 9.14 7.48 4.46
CA MET A 261 10.34 6.62 4.40
C MET A 261 11.21 6.79 5.65
N SER A 262 11.38 8.02 6.13
CA SER A 262 12.12 8.32 7.36
C SER A 262 11.49 7.67 8.59
N GLY A 263 10.16 7.65 8.66
CA GLY A 263 9.41 6.96 9.71
C GLY A 263 9.67 5.46 9.73
N ALA A 264 9.66 4.80 8.57
CA ALA A 264 9.97 3.38 8.46
C ALA A 264 11.43 3.05 8.84
N VAL A 265 12.38 3.92 8.47
CA VAL A 265 13.78 3.79 8.89
C VAL A 265 13.93 3.99 10.41
N LEU A 266 13.19 4.95 10.98
CA LEU A 266 13.19 5.21 12.41
C LEU A 266 12.65 4.01 13.19
N ASP A 267 11.53 3.42 12.75
CA ASP A 267 10.98 2.18 13.31
C ASP A 267 12.05 1.07 13.35
N GLY A 268 12.72 0.82 12.23
CA GLY A 268 13.78 -0.18 12.16
C GLY A 268 14.99 0.12 13.08
N ARG A 269 15.28 1.40 13.34
CA ARG A 269 16.33 1.80 14.31
C ARG A 269 15.90 1.59 15.76
N LEU A 270 14.66 2.00 16.09
CA LEU A 270 14.08 1.82 17.42
C LEU A 270 14.01 0.34 17.81
N GLY A 271 13.60 -0.53 16.86
CA GLY A 271 13.61 -1.98 17.06
C GLY A 271 15.01 -2.54 17.37
N ARG A 272 16.07 -2.03 16.71
CA ARG A 272 17.46 -2.42 17.00
C ARG A 272 17.94 -1.92 18.36
N CYS A 273 17.37 -0.82 18.87
CA CYS A 273 17.63 -0.33 20.22
C CYS A 273 16.83 -1.08 21.31
N GLY A 274 16.09 -2.14 20.95
CA GLY A 274 15.31 -2.94 21.90
C GLY A 274 13.94 -2.36 22.27
N ILE A 275 13.48 -1.32 21.57
CA ILE A 275 12.15 -0.74 21.81
C ILE A 275 11.10 -1.67 21.21
N SER A 276 10.09 -2.01 22.00
CA SER A 276 9.04 -2.96 21.57
C SER A 276 8.20 -2.39 20.43
N ALA A 277 7.84 -3.25 19.47
CA ALA A 277 6.95 -2.91 18.36
C ALA A 277 5.61 -2.33 18.84
N ALA A 278 5.06 -2.86 19.94
CA ALA A 278 3.82 -2.37 20.53
C ALA A 278 3.92 -0.92 21.01
N LEU A 279 5.05 -0.53 21.59
CA LEU A 279 5.29 0.85 22.04
C LEU A 279 5.43 1.78 20.83
N VAL A 280 6.23 1.39 19.82
CA VAL A 280 6.40 2.18 18.59
C VAL A 280 5.05 2.38 17.88
N LEU A 281 4.25 1.33 17.81
CA LEU A 281 2.91 1.39 17.20
C LEU A 281 1.96 2.29 17.99
N SER A 282 1.92 2.16 19.33
CA SER A 282 1.05 2.97 20.19
C SER A 282 1.41 4.46 20.09
N VAL A 283 2.69 4.79 20.19
CA VAL A 283 3.19 6.16 20.10
C VAL A 283 2.99 6.71 18.68
N GLY A 284 3.29 5.92 17.65
CA GLY A 284 3.11 6.32 16.26
C GLY A 284 1.64 6.64 15.93
N LEU A 285 0.69 5.79 16.35
CA LEU A 285 -0.74 6.04 16.16
C LEU A 285 -1.23 7.26 16.96
N ALA A 286 -0.70 7.48 18.17
CA ALA A 286 -1.02 8.66 18.96
C ALA A 286 -0.51 9.94 18.29
N ILE A 287 0.71 9.95 17.75
CA ILE A 287 1.28 11.08 16.99
C ILE A 287 0.46 11.31 15.71
N LEU A 288 0.10 10.26 14.98
CA LEU A 288 -0.74 10.34 13.79
C LEU A 288 -2.07 11.03 14.08
N ALA A 289 -2.77 10.59 15.15
CA ALA A 289 -4.05 11.14 15.55
C ALA A 289 -3.92 12.59 16.07
N ALA A 290 -2.93 12.85 16.93
CA ALA A 290 -2.70 14.19 17.47
C ALA A 290 -2.40 15.20 16.36
N ALA A 291 -1.53 14.87 15.40
CA ALA A 291 -1.19 15.76 14.29
C ALA A 291 -2.41 16.02 13.38
N ALA A 292 -3.21 14.98 13.07
CA ALA A 292 -4.39 15.12 12.24
C ALA A 292 -5.50 15.93 12.95
N VAL A 293 -5.71 15.71 14.25
CA VAL A 293 -6.68 16.49 15.05
C VAL A 293 -6.23 17.94 15.19
N THR A 294 -4.94 18.20 15.42
CA THR A 294 -4.40 19.56 15.45
C THR A 294 -4.59 20.25 14.10
N LEU A 295 -4.37 19.54 13.00
CA LEU A 295 -4.59 20.06 11.65
C LEU A 295 -6.07 20.45 11.43
N LEU A 296 -7.01 19.64 11.91
CA LEU A 296 -8.44 19.96 11.89
C LEU A 296 -8.74 21.18 12.77
N ALA A 297 -8.20 21.23 13.99
CA ALA A 297 -8.45 22.32 14.92
C ALA A 297 -8.01 23.68 14.37
N ILE A 298 -6.80 23.79 13.79
CA ILE A 298 -6.32 25.03 13.17
C ILE A 298 -7.14 25.41 11.94
N THR A 299 -7.61 24.41 11.18
CA THR A 299 -8.48 24.64 10.02
C THR A 299 -9.82 25.22 10.43
N VAL A 300 -10.45 24.65 11.47
CA VAL A 300 -11.74 25.15 12.02
C VAL A 300 -11.58 26.55 12.63
N ALA A 301 -10.44 26.83 13.26
CA ALA A 301 -10.10 28.14 13.79
C ALA A 301 -9.84 29.19 12.68
N GLY A 302 -9.82 28.81 11.42
CA GLY A 302 -9.52 29.72 10.30
C GLY A 302 -8.04 30.17 10.24
N TRP A 303 -7.17 29.54 11.04
CA TRP A 303 -5.74 29.85 11.09
C TRP A 303 -4.95 28.77 10.40
N THR A 304 -4.59 29.02 9.15
CA THR A 304 -3.98 28.00 8.26
C THR A 304 -2.63 28.45 7.70
N PRO A 305 -1.62 28.74 8.53
CA PRO A 305 -0.31 29.10 8.03
C PRO A 305 0.33 27.90 7.29
N LEU A 306 0.81 28.14 6.07
CA LEU A 306 1.31 27.10 5.17
C LEU A 306 2.39 26.23 5.82
N THR A 307 3.34 26.86 6.52
CA THR A 307 4.44 26.14 7.20
C THR A 307 3.95 25.16 8.25
N LEU A 308 2.96 25.55 9.06
CA LEU A 308 2.41 24.68 10.09
C LEU A 308 1.61 23.52 9.49
N ILE A 309 0.82 23.78 8.43
CA ILE A 309 0.10 22.72 7.72
C ILE A 309 1.09 21.72 7.16
N VAL A 310 2.13 22.15 6.46
CA VAL A 310 3.16 21.25 5.88
C VAL A 310 3.87 20.46 6.98
N THR A 311 4.23 21.11 8.09
CA THR A 311 4.90 20.42 9.22
C THR A 311 3.99 19.34 9.83
N LEU A 312 2.70 19.63 10.04
CA LEU A 312 1.74 18.65 10.57
C LEU A 312 1.52 17.50 9.57
N LEU A 313 1.43 17.78 8.27
CA LEU A 313 1.32 16.75 7.24
C LEU A 313 2.58 15.85 7.19
N MET A 314 3.77 16.42 7.30
CA MET A 314 5.01 15.65 7.42
C MET A 314 5.04 14.81 8.70
N THR A 315 4.49 15.32 9.81
CA THR A 315 4.36 14.57 11.07
C THR A 315 3.40 13.38 10.90
N VAL A 316 2.25 13.57 10.26
CA VAL A 316 1.30 12.49 9.90
C VAL A 316 2.01 11.45 9.04
N ALA A 317 2.73 11.88 8.00
CA ALA A 317 3.45 11.01 7.08
C ALA A 317 4.55 10.18 7.79
N LEU A 318 5.34 10.81 8.66
CA LEU A 318 6.37 10.15 9.45
C LEU A 318 5.76 9.12 10.41
N ALA A 319 4.69 9.49 11.12
CA ALA A 319 4.01 8.59 12.04
C ALA A 319 3.39 7.38 11.32
N PHE A 320 2.81 7.58 10.14
CA PHE A 320 2.32 6.49 9.29
C PHE A 320 3.46 5.55 8.88
N GLY A 321 4.60 6.09 8.46
CA GLY A 321 5.78 5.31 8.11
C GLY A 321 6.32 4.48 9.27
N MET A 322 6.28 5.00 10.51
CA MET A 322 6.67 4.24 11.71
C MET A 322 5.71 3.10 12.05
N THR A 323 4.42 3.27 11.80
CA THR A 323 3.40 2.30 12.23
C THR A 323 3.18 1.17 11.23
N MET A 324 3.31 1.43 9.93
CA MET A 324 2.94 0.51 8.87
C MET A 324 3.70 -0.83 8.87
N PRO A 325 5.04 -0.87 9.07
CA PRO A 325 5.77 -2.14 9.15
C PRO A 325 5.29 -3.02 10.31
N ASN A 326 5.02 -2.43 11.46
CA ASN A 326 4.54 -3.14 12.64
C ASN A 326 3.11 -3.68 12.44
N ILE A 327 2.21 -2.90 11.84
CA ILE A 327 0.85 -3.32 11.50
C ILE A 327 0.90 -4.52 10.55
N MET A 328 1.69 -4.44 9.48
CA MET A 328 1.79 -5.50 8.48
C MET A 328 2.34 -6.79 9.10
N ASN A 329 3.38 -6.67 9.92
CA ASN A 329 3.97 -7.81 10.64
C ASN A 329 2.97 -8.46 11.59
N ALA A 330 2.30 -7.67 12.45
CA ALA A 330 1.29 -8.16 13.39
C ALA A 330 0.07 -8.78 12.68
N THR A 331 -0.27 -8.30 11.48
CA THR A 331 -1.34 -8.88 10.66
C THR A 331 -0.97 -10.27 10.15
N MET A 332 0.29 -10.49 9.74
CA MET A 332 0.73 -11.74 9.11
C MET A 332 1.18 -12.81 10.12
N GLN A 333 1.69 -12.39 11.28
CA GLN A 333 2.28 -13.26 12.30
C GLN A 333 1.36 -14.43 12.74
N PRO A 334 0.03 -14.25 12.94
CA PRO A 334 -0.83 -15.32 13.39
C PRO A 334 -1.14 -16.39 12.33
N LEU A 335 -0.97 -16.09 11.05
CA LEU A 335 -1.35 -16.93 9.92
C LEU A 335 -0.21 -17.05 8.88
N PRO A 336 0.98 -17.53 9.28
CA PRO A 336 2.17 -17.54 8.41
C PRO A 336 2.01 -18.45 7.19
N GLU A 337 1.23 -19.54 7.30
CA GLU A 337 0.97 -20.49 6.23
C GLU A 337 0.16 -19.90 5.06
N ILE A 338 -0.64 -18.87 5.33
CA ILE A 338 -1.44 -18.16 4.33
C ILE A 338 -1.08 -16.66 4.24
N ALA A 339 0.18 -16.31 4.59
CA ALA A 339 0.65 -14.92 4.60
C ALA A 339 0.39 -14.15 3.29
N GLY A 340 0.38 -14.84 2.14
CA GLY A 340 0.00 -14.27 0.84
C GLY A 340 -1.45 -13.79 0.80
N ALA A 341 -2.39 -14.61 1.28
CA ALA A 341 -3.81 -14.25 1.38
C ALA A 341 -4.03 -13.13 2.41
N VAL A 342 -3.29 -13.16 3.53
CA VAL A 342 -3.33 -12.10 4.56
C VAL A 342 -2.89 -10.76 3.95
N GLY A 343 -1.77 -10.73 3.24
CA GLY A 343 -1.27 -9.52 2.59
C GLY A 343 -2.21 -8.98 1.51
N ALA A 344 -2.80 -9.87 0.71
CA ALA A 344 -3.78 -9.49 -0.32
C ALA A 344 -5.05 -8.91 0.32
N ALA A 345 -5.61 -9.55 1.34
CA ALA A 345 -6.78 -9.05 2.06
C ALA A 345 -6.51 -7.70 2.73
N ALA A 346 -5.38 -7.58 3.44
CA ALA A 346 -4.97 -6.34 4.09
C ALA A 346 -4.80 -5.19 3.07
N GLY A 347 -4.09 -5.42 1.97
CA GLY A 347 -3.89 -4.45 0.91
C GLY A 347 -5.20 -4.04 0.23
N SER A 348 -6.09 -4.99 -0.05
CA SER A 348 -7.40 -4.73 -0.65
C SER A 348 -8.29 -3.89 0.26
N ILE A 349 -8.38 -4.22 1.54
CA ILE A 349 -9.19 -3.46 2.50
C ILE A 349 -8.59 -2.07 2.71
N GLN A 350 -7.27 -1.95 2.80
CA GLN A 350 -6.59 -0.65 2.90
C GLN A 350 -6.86 0.23 1.67
N MET A 351 -6.76 -0.32 0.46
CA MET A 351 -7.04 0.43 -0.78
C MET A 351 -8.52 0.79 -0.90
N THR A 352 -9.44 -0.08 -0.44
CA THR A 352 -10.88 0.23 -0.36
C THR A 352 -11.13 1.42 0.57
N ALA A 353 -10.56 1.39 1.78
CA ALA A 353 -10.66 2.48 2.74
C ALA A 353 -10.02 3.77 2.20
N GLY A 354 -8.88 3.65 1.50
CA GLY A 354 -8.22 4.74 0.81
C GLY A 354 -9.07 5.33 -0.32
N ALA A 355 -9.69 4.50 -1.16
CA ALA A 355 -10.61 4.97 -2.20
C ALA A 355 -11.83 5.68 -1.62
N ALA A 356 -12.40 5.14 -0.54
CA ALA A 356 -13.53 5.74 0.15
C ALA A 356 -13.16 7.08 0.78
N SER A 357 -12.04 7.18 1.50
CA SER A 357 -11.56 8.44 2.11
C SER A 357 -11.23 9.49 1.05
N SER A 358 -10.54 9.10 -0.03
CA SER A 358 -10.25 9.95 -1.18
C SER A 358 -11.53 10.49 -1.84
N GLY A 359 -12.52 9.61 -2.07
CA GLY A 359 -13.82 10.00 -2.63
C GLY A 359 -14.59 10.92 -1.70
N LEU A 360 -14.58 10.64 -0.38
CA LEU A 360 -15.25 11.48 0.61
C LEU A 360 -14.63 12.88 0.67
N VAL A 361 -13.30 12.98 0.66
CA VAL A 361 -12.61 14.28 0.59
C VAL A 361 -13.01 15.03 -0.68
N ALA A 362 -13.05 14.37 -1.82
CA ALA A 362 -13.42 14.99 -3.08
C ALA A 362 -14.87 15.49 -3.06
N VAL A 363 -15.83 14.67 -2.62
CA VAL A 363 -17.27 15.03 -2.58
C VAL A 363 -17.54 16.16 -1.57
N LEU A 364 -16.85 16.16 -0.42
CA LEU A 364 -17.03 17.19 0.63
C LEU A 364 -16.20 18.46 0.37
N PHE A 365 -15.42 18.51 -0.71
CA PHE A 365 -14.57 19.66 -0.98
C PHE A 365 -15.39 20.88 -1.42
N ASP A 366 -15.30 21.96 -0.65
CA ASP A 366 -16.08 23.19 -0.83
C ASP A 366 -15.38 24.26 -1.69
N GLY A 367 -14.13 24.01 -2.10
CA GLY A 367 -13.30 24.94 -2.86
C GLY A 367 -12.82 26.17 -2.06
N ARG A 368 -13.03 26.20 -0.74
CA ARG A 368 -12.72 27.36 0.12
C ARG A 368 -11.74 27.03 1.25
N SER A 369 -11.78 25.82 1.76
CA SER A 369 -11.00 25.42 2.92
C SER A 369 -10.45 23.99 2.80
N PRO A 370 -9.39 23.63 3.55
CA PRO A 370 -8.92 22.24 3.62
C PRO A 370 -9.79 21.37 4.55
N LEU A 371 -10.98 21.84 4.96
CA LEU A 371 -11.79 21.20 6.00
C LEU A 371 -12.15 19.75 5.66
N SER A 372 -12.52 19.46 4.41
CA SER A 372 -12.85 18.10 3.98
C SER A 372 -11.66 17.14 4.18
N MET A 373 -10.46 17.55 3.80
CA MET A 373 -9.23 16.78 3.98
C MET A 373 -8.92 16.57 5.46
N THR A 374 -8.88 17.67 6.23
CA THR A 374 -8.45 17.62 7.64
C THR A 374 -9.45 16.88 8.53
N ALA A 375 -10.75 17.00 8.24
CA ALA A 375 -11.81 16.29 8.96
C ALA A 375 -11.75 14.78 8.70
N VAL A 376 -11.63 14.36 7.44
CA VAL A 376 -11.51 12.94 7.10
C VAL A 376 -10.22 12.35 7.68
N MET A 377 -9.09 13.06 7.61
CA MET A 377 -7.83 12.64 8.23
C MET A 377 -7.97 12.45 9.75
N ALA A 378 -8.60 13.41 10.45
CA ALA A 378 -8.80 13.34 11.90
C ALA A 378 -9.70 12.15 12.28
N VAL A 379 -10.81 11.95 11.59
CA VAL A 379 -11.72 10.82 11.85
C VAL A 379 -11.01 9.50 11.61
N CYS A 380 -10.33 9.32 10.46
CA CYS A 380 -9.66 8.08 10.14
C CYS A 380 -8.50 7.77 11.10
N SER A 381 -7.70 8.77 11.49
CA SER A 381 -6.60 8.58 12.44
C SER A 381 -7.10 8.24 13.86
N LEU A 382 -8.18 8.86 14.32
CA LEU A 382 -8.83 8.50 15.58
C LEU A 382 -9.40 7.07 15.52
N LEU A 383 -10.04 6.70 14.42
CA LEU A 383 -10.52 5.33 14.21
C LEU A 383 -9.36 4.31 14.26
N ALA A 384 -8.21 4.62 13.65
CA ALA A 384 -7.03 3.76 13.74
C ALA A 384 -6.55 3.58 15.19
N LEU A 385 -6.44 4.67 15.93
CA LEU A 385 -6.02 4.67 17.34
C LEU A 385 -7.02 3.91 18.23
N ILE A 386 -8.33 4.19 18.10
CA ILE A 386 -9.38 3.54 18.88
C ILE A 386 -9.44 2.03 18.55
N THR A 387 -9.39 1.67 17.27
CA THR A 387 -9.40 0.27 16.85
C THR A 387 -8.20 -0.48 17.40
N TYR A 388 -7.02 0.11 17.39
CA TYR A 388 -5.83 -0.49 18.01
C TYR A 388 -6.04 -0.80 19.49
N TRP A 389 -6.50 0.18 20.28
CA TRP A 389 -6.68 0.00 21.71
C TRP A 389 -7.84 -0.92 22.08
N LEU A 390 -8.95 -0.86 21.35
CA LEU A 390 -10.15 -1.64 21.66
C LEU A 390 -10.08 -3.09 21.15
N LEU A 391 -9.50 -3.29 19.97
CA LEU A 391 -9.51 -4.61 19.31
C LEU A 391 -8.14 -5.29 19.35
N ALA A 392 -7.10 -4.66 18.78
CA ALA A 392 -5.81 -5.28 18.61
C ALA A 392 -5.11 -5.56 19.94
N HIS A 393 -4.95 -4.55 20.78
CA HIS A 393 -4.28 -4.68 22.06
C HIS A 393 -5.02 -5.61 23.04
N ARG A 394 -6.37 -5.60 23.04
CA ARG A 394 -7.17 -6.52 23.85
C ARG A 394 -7.08 -7.97 23.35
N ALA A 395 -7.05 -8.18 22.02
CA ALA A 395 -6.92 -9.51 21.44
C ALA A 395 -5.56 -10.13 21.78
N GLU A 396 -4.49 -9.36 21.72
CA GLU A 396 -3.15 -9.80 22.13
C GLU A 396 -3.10 -10.19 23.62
N ARG A 397 -3.61 -9.33 24.50
CA ARG A 397 -3.65 -9.61 25.95
C ARG A 397 -4.41 -10.90 26.29
N ARG A 398 -5.54 -11.15 25.62
CA ARG A 398 -6.33 -12.38 25.84
C ARG A 398 -5.57 -13.64 25.43
N LEU A 399 -4.81 -13.59 24.34
CA LEU A 399 -3.99 -14.73 23.93
C LEU A 399 -2.83 -14.99 24.88
N HIS A 400 -2.16 -13.94 25.36
CA HIS A 400 -1.10 -14.09 26.36
C HIS A 400 -1.63 -14.64 27.70
N SER A 401 -2.83 -14.26 28.14
CA SER A 401 -3.43 -14.83 29.34
C SER A 401 -3.81 -16.31 29.18
N GLN A 402 -4.33 -16.71 28.01
CA GLN A 402 -4.67 -18.11 27.73
C GLN A 402 -3.43 -19.02 27.61
N THR A 403 -2.32 -18.51 27.07
CA THR A 403 -1.04 -19.25 27.01
C THR A 403 -0.35 -19.34 28.37
N ALA A 404 -0.58 -18.39 29.27
CA ALA A 404 -0.05 -18.40 30.63
C ALA A 404 -0.88 -19.32 31.56
N GLU A 405 -2.14 -19.60 31.23
CA GLU A 405 -3.04 -20.47 32.01
C GLU A 405 -2.94 -21.95 31.63
N VAL A 406 -2.16 -22.34 30.60
CA VAL A 406 -1.87 -23.78 30.36
C VAL A 406 -0.85 -24.23 31.41
N PRO A 407 -1.30 -24.98 32.46
CA PRO A 407 -0.39 -25.36 33.52
C PRO A 407 0.65 -26.32 32.98
N ALA A 408 1.80 -26.38 33.63
CA ALA A 408 2.91 -27.34 33.47
C ALA A 408 2.49 -28.82 33.66
N ALA A 409 1.27 -29.18 33.27
CA ALA A 409 0.72 -30.54 33.37
C ALA A 409 1.41 -31.51 32.40
N THR A 410 2.20 -31.05 31.45
CA THR A 410 2.93 -31.90 30.50
C THR A 410 4.38 -32.21 30.91
N GLU A 411 4.98 -31.48 31.87
CA GLU A 411 6.31 -31.86 32.38
C GLU A 411 6.31 -33.07 33.32
N GLY A 412 5.16 -33.37 33.94
CA GLY A 412 5.01 -34.57 34.77
C GLY A 412 4.92 -35.87 33.97
N ALA A 413 4.40 -35.82 32.76
CA ALA A 413 4.22 -37.01 31.93
C ALA A 413 5.51 -37.49 31.25
N THR A 414 6.43 -36.59 30.94
CA THR A 414 7.73 -36.95 30.34
C THR A 414 8.73 -37.53 31.34
N ARG A 415 8.60 -37.21 32.63
CA ARG A 415 9.47 -37.81 33.66
C ARG A 415 9.10 -39.27 34.03
N SER A 416 7.86 -39.67 33.79
CA SER A 416 7.43 -41.07 34.07
C SER A 416 7.88 -42.05 32.98
N TRP A 417 8.24 -41.62 31.79
CA TRP A 417 8.70 -42.48 30.68
C TRP A 417 10.22 -42.71 30.66
N SER A 418 11.01 -41.87 31.31
CA SER A 418 12.49 -42.05 31.35
C SER A 418 12.94 -43.09 32.39
N SER A 419 12.07 -43.48 33.32
CA SER A 419 12.36 -44.50 34.35
C SER A 419 11.99 -45.94 33.95
N ALA A 420 11.42 -46.16 32.75
CA ALA A 420 10.92 -47.47 32.29
C ALA A 420 11.77 -48.14 31.22
N ILE A 421 12.99 -47.66 30.91
CA ILE A 421 13.91 -48.28 29.95
C ILE A 421 14.80 -49.28 30.75
N PRO A 422 14.67 -50.60 30.54
CA PRO A 422 15.57 -51.59 31.16
C PRO A 422 16.97 -51.43 30.54
N GLN A 423 17.98 -51.26 31.43
CA GLN A 423 19.39 -51.30 31.01
C GLN A 423 19.73 -52.68 30.44
N GLN A 424 19.94 -52.78 29.14
CA GLN A 424 20.54 -53.98 28.55
C GLN A 424 22.03 -54.03 28.93
N LYS A 425 22.41 -55.10 29.67
CA LYS A 425 23.81 -55.43 29.96
C LYS A 425 24.56 -55.75 28.69
N PRO A 426 25.82 -55.35 28.53
CA PRO A 426 26.64 -55.76 27.42
C PRO A 426 27.06 -57.22 27.61
N THR A 427 26.73 -58.10 26.65
CA THR A 427 27.29 -59.42 26.53
C THR A 427 28.69 -59.33 25.95
N LYS A 428 29.61 -60.11 26.56
CA LYS A 428 31.01 -60.26 26.17
C LYS A 428 31.19 -60.81 24.75
#